data_1c67cff41af787e4e7db765ad5e19cec
#
_entry.id   1c67cff41af787e4e7db765ad5e19cec
#
_cell.length_a   1.000
_cell.length_b   1.000
_cell.length_c   1.000
_cell.angle_alpha   90.00
_cell.angle_beta   90.00
_cell.angle_gamma   90.00
#
_symmetry.space_group_name_H-M   'P 1'
#
loop_
_entity.id
_entity.type
_entity.pdbx_description
1 polymer ?
#
loop_
_entity_poly.entity_id
_entity_poly.type
_entity_poly.pdbx_seq_one_letter_code
_entity_poly.pdbx_strand_id
1 'polypeptide(L)'
;MNKKVLSNFALFLTALIWGVSFVAQKAGMDYVGAFSFNFARSILGGISLIPLIFLVKMTTPDNRPKKLKHLQHWYLFKAGAFCGLALFTAMSLQQYSMISASAGKAGFISALYIIFVPLISMFFGAKLENKIKVSVGLALVGLYLLCFKGGLTGFDMYDGLLLIGAFFYGVHILVVNHFSRHVNPVKMSCVQFFVVGLLSLPFMLMFENPVAANFVAAKTPILYAGILTCGVAYTLQIFGQKFTSPTIASIILCMESVFAVVGGSLILHETMTPRETWGCIFMIIAVVLSQIQMKNFKKGLTVCSQNNEE
;
A
#
# COMPACT_ATOMS: atom_id res chain seq x y z
N MET A 1 -0.23 -24.39 -4.89
CA MET A 1 -1.13 -23.20 -4.76
C MET A 1 -0.90 -22.26 -5.94
N ASN A 2 -1.93 -21.77 -6.61
CA ASN A 2 -1.80 -20.89 -7.77
C ASN A 2 -1.07 -19.57 -7.33
N LYS A 3 -0.01 -19.17 -8.07
CA LYS A 3 0.78 -17.97 -7.75
C LYS A 3 -0.08 -16.70 -7.61
N LYS A 4 -1.16 -16.60 -8.40
CA LYS A 4 -2.10 -15.48 -8.34
C LYS A 4 -2.89 -15.47 -7.03
N VAL A 5 -3.33 -16.63 -6.55
CA VAL A 5 -4.05 -16.74 -5.26
C VAL A 5 -3.16 -16.34 -4.10
N LEU A 6 -1.90 -16.82 -4.10
CA LEU A 6 -0.92 -16.45 -3.07
C LEU A 6 -0.62 -14.94 -3.07
N SER A 7 -0.53 -14.34 -4.26
CA SER A 7 -0.29 -12.90 -4.41
C SER A 7 -1.45 -12.06 -3.89
N ASN A 8 -2.69 -12.44 -4.22
CA ASN A 8 -3.88 -11.75 -3.73
C ASN A 8 -4.01 -11.89 -2.21
N PHE A 9 -3.70 -13.06 -1.66
CA PHE A 9 -3.67 -13.29 -0.21
C PHE A 9 -2.60 -12.42 0.48
N ALA A 10 -1.41 -12.28 -0.12
CA ALA A 10 -0.37 -11.39 0.40
C ALA A 10 -0.82 -9.92 0.42
N LEU A 11 -1.50 -9.44 -0.63
CA LEU A 11 -2.06 -8.10 -0.68
C LEU A 11 -3.18 -7.89 0.36
N PHE A 12 -4.02 -8.89 0.56
CA PHE A 12 -5.07 -8.86 1.57
C PHE A 12 -4.50 -8.79 3.00
N LEU A 13 -3.46 -9.58 3.29
CA LEU A 13 -2.75 -9.52 4.56
C LEU A 13 -2.03 -8.17 4.75
N THR A 14 -1.49 -7.59 3.68
CA THR A 14 -0.96 -6.23 3.68
C THR A 14 -2.02 -5.22 4.12
N ALA A 15 -3.20 -5.27 3.51
CA ALA A 15 -4.31 -4.38 3.83
C ALA A 15 -4.76 -4.52 5.30
N LEU A 16 -4.79 -5.75 5.83
CA LEU A 16 -5.10 -6.01 7.23
C LEU A 16 -4.10 -5.31 8.18
N ILE A 17 -2.79 -5.49 7.92
CA ILE A 17 -1.74 -4.87 8.74
C ILE A 17 -1.80 -3.34 8.63
N TRP A 18 -2.05 -2.80 7.44
CA TRP A 18 -2.14 -1.35 7.22
C TRP A 18 -3.37 -0.74 7.88
N GLY A 19 -4.52 -1.44 7.89
CA GLY A 19 -5.72 -0.96 8.56
C GLY A 19 -5.49 -0.66 10.05
N VAL A 20 -4.81 -1.57 10.75
CA VAL A 20 -4.43 -1.37 12.16
C VAL A 20 -3.32 -0.30 12.30
N SER A 21 -2.49 -0.12 11.28
CA SER A 21 -1.37 0.83 11.32
C SER A 21 -1.79 2.29 11.47
N PHE A 22 -2.98 2.69 10.97
CA PHE A 22 -3.46 4.06 11.14
C PHE A 22 -3.64 4.44 12.61
N VAL A 23 -4.11 3.51 13.43
CA VAL A 23 -4.22 3.70 14.88
C VAL A 23 -2.84 3.88 15.51
N ALA A 24 -1.90 3.01 15.16
CA ALA A 24 -0.51 3.11 15.65
C ALA A 24 0.17 4.41 15.21
N GLN A 25 -0.05 4.85 13.96
CA GLN A 25 0.49 6.11 13.44
C GLN A 25 -0.07 7.31 14.21
N LYS A 26 -1.39 7.34 14.48
CA LYS A 26 -2.00 8.43 15.25
C LYS A 26 -1.49 8.45 16.69
N ALA A 27 -1.45 7.30 17.37
CA ALA A 27 -0.91 7.19 18.72
C ALA A 27 0.58 7.56 18.82
N GLY A 28 1.36 7.30 17.78
CA GLY A 28 2.77 7.71 17.72
C GLY A 28 2.97 9.22 17.70
N MET A 29 2.03 9.96 17.08
CA MET A 29 2.07 11.42 16.98
C MET A 29 1.86 12.13 18.33
N ASP A 30 1.37 11.43 19.35
CA ASP A 30 1.23 11.99 20.70
C ASP A 30 2.60 12.17 21.39
N TYR A 31 3.64 11.51 20.88
CA TYR A 31 4.97 11.49 21.51
C TYR A 31 6.06 12.10 20.63
N VAL A 32 6.00 11.88 19.31
CA VAL A 32 7.05 12.31 18.36
C VAL A 32 6.43 12.99 17.14
N GLY A 33 7.18 13.87 16.50
CA GLY A 33 6.74 14.53 15.27
C GLY A 33 6.64 13.57 14.08
N ALA A 34 6.03 14.05 12.99
CA ALA A 34 5.73 13.26 11.80
C ALA A 34 6.98 12.67 11.13
N PHE A 35 8.03 13.48 10.99
CA PHE A 35 9.29 13.05 10.37
C PHE A 35 10.10 12.16 11.31
N SER A 36 10.08 12.42 12.62
CA SER A 36 10.68 11.56 13.65
C SER A 36 10.06 10.17 13.64
N PHE A 37 8.73 10.10 13.57
CA PHE A 37 8.02 8.83 13.48
C PHE A 37 8.35 8.09 12.19
N ASN A 38 8.34 8.79 11.03
CA ASN A 38 8.69 8.21 9.73
C ASN A 38 10.15 7.74 9.70
N PHE A 39 11.09 8.50 10.25
CA PHE A 39 12.49 8.09 10.38
C PHE A 39 12.60 6.78 11.18
N ALA A 40 12.07 6.78 12.40
CA ALA A 40 12.21 5.65 13.32
C ALA A 40 11.58 4.36 12.76
N ARG A 41 10.32 4.43 12.27
CA ARG A 41 9.64 3.25 11.72
C ARG A 41 10.30 2.72 10.46
N SER A 42 10.85 3.61 9.61
CA SER A 42 11.47 3.20 8.34
C SER A 42 12.83 2.58 8.57
N ILE A 43 13.68 3.16 9.42
CA ILE A 43 14.97 2.57 9.79
C ILE A 43 14.76 1.22 10.47
N LEU A 44 13.83 1.13 11.41
CA LEU A 44 13.49 -0.12 12.09
C LEU A 44 12.97 -1.17 11.09
N GLY A 45 12.09 -0.77 10.15
CA GLY A 45 11.60 -1.64 9.09
C GLY A 45 12.71 -2.17 8.19
N GLY A 46 13.64 -1.31 7.77
CA GLY A 46 14.82 -1.72 7.01
C GLY A 46 15.70 -2.71 7.77
N ILE A 47 16.01 -2.42 9.05
CA ILE A 47 16.82 -3.27 9.92
C ILE A 47 16.14 -4.63 10.14
N SER A 48 14.83 -4.67 10.38
CA SER A 48 14.07 -5.91 10.61
C SER A 48 14.12 -6.90 9.44
N LEU A 49 14.37 -6.42 8.22
CA LEU A 49 14.49 -7.24 7.02
C LEU A 49 15.89 -7.82 6.81
N ILE A 50 16.93 -7.31 7.49
CA ILE A 50 18.31 -7.77 7.32
C ILE A 50 18.47 -9.27 7.66
N PRO A 51 17.96 -9.78 8.81
CA PRO A 51 18.04 -11.21 9.12
C PRO A 51 17.37 -12.08 8.05
N LEU A 52 16.22 -11.65 7.52
CA LEU A 52 15.50 -12.38 6.46
C LEU A 52 16.30 -12.40 5.15
N ILE A 53 17.01 -11.31 4.82
CA ILE A 53 17.91 -11.27 3.65
C ILE A 53 19.05 -12.29 3.81
N PHE A 54 19.63 -12.42 5.00
CA PHE A 54 20.67 -13.42 5.26
C PHE A 54 20.12 -14.85 5.14
N LEU A 55 18.94 -15.14 5.69
CA LEU A 55 18.29 -16.45 5.57
C LEU A 55 18.03 -16.80 4.09
N VAL A 56 17.47 -15.88 3.31
CA VAL A 56 17.25 -16.09 1.87
C VAL A 56 18.56 -16.32 1.12
N LYS A 57 19.64 -15.63 1.49
CA LYS A 57 20.96 -15.83 0.88
C LYS A 57 21.55 -17.22 1.18
N MET A 58 21.31 -17.73 2.38
CA MET A 58 21.78 -19.07 2.79
C MET A 58 21.03 -20.19 2.08
N THR A 59 19.71 -20.02 1.88
CA THR A 59 18.84 -21.04 1.24
C THR A 59 18.88 -21.03 -0.28
N THR A 60 19.24 -19.89 -0.89
CA THR A 60 19.31 -19.73 -2.35
C THR A 60 20.64 -19.11 -2.76
N PRO A 61 21.73 -19.92 -2.83
CA PRO A 61 23.02 -19.41 -3.24
C PRO A 61 22.98 -18.87 -4.67
N ASP A 62 23.54 -17.70 -4.85
CA ASP A 62 23.61 -17.05 -6.15
C ASP A 62 24.92 -17.41 -6.88
N ASN A 63 24.84 -18.33 -7.83
CA ASN A 63 25.98 -18.83 -8.61
C ASN A 63 26.25 -18.03 -9.89
N ARG A 64 25.62 -16.86 -10.09
CA ARG A 64 25.81 -16.04 -11.29
C ARG A 64 27.18 -15.39 -11.35
N PRO A 65 27.69 -15.06 -12.56
CA PRO A 65 28.95 -14.33 -12.74
C PRO A 65 28.95 -12.98 -12.00
N LYS A 66 30.11 -12.53 -11.51
CA LYS A 66 30.28 -11.28 -10.74
C LYS A 66 29.71 -10.06 -11.47
N LYS A 67 29.89 -9.94 -12.79
CA LYS A 67 29.38 -8.83 -13.62
C LYS A 67 27.85 -8.75 -13.57
N LEU A 68 27.17 -9.90 -13.69
CA LEU A 68 25.70 -9.97 -13.60
C LEU A 68 25.18 -9.65 -12.20
N LYS A 69 25.90 -10.05 -11.14
CA LYS A 69 25.58 -9.68 -9.76
C LYS A 69 25.65 -8.18 -9.55
N HIS A 70 26.71 -7.53 -10.07
CA HIS A 70 26.88 -6.07 -9.95
C HIS A 70 25.74 -5.31 -10.64
N LEU A 71 25.41 -5.67 -11.88
CA LEU A 71 24.27 -5.08 -12.61
C LEU A 71 22.95 -5.26 -11.86
N GLN A 72 22.73 -6.42 -11.25
CA GLN A 72 21.51 -6.68 -10.48
C GLN A 72 21.47 -5.91 -9.16
N HIS A 73 22.60 -5.71 -8.47
CA HIS A 73 22.66 -4.87 -7.28
C HIS A 73 22.35 -3.41 -7.63
N TRP A 74 22.90 -2.90 -8.74
CA TRP A 74 22.60 -1.55 -9.22
C TRP A 74 21.12 -1.38 -9.59
N TYR A 75 20.55 -2.38 -10.28
CA TYR A 75 19.12 -2.38 -10.62
C TYR A 75 18.22 -2.45 -9.37
N LEU A 76 18.59 -3.28 -8.38
CA LEU A 76 17.91 -3.36 -7.09
C LEU A 76 17.98 -2.03 -6.34
N PHE A 77 19.16 -1.39 -6.32
CA PHE A 77 19.32 -0.07 -5.68
C PHE A 77 18.43 0.98 -6.36
N LYS A 78 18.44 1.05 -7.69
CA LYS A 78 17.53 1.93 -8.45
C LYS A 78 16.06 1.65 -8.10
N ALA A 79 15.65 0.40 -8.12
CA ALA A 79 14.29 0.01 -7.79
C ALA A 79 13.88 0.48 -6.39
N GLY A 80 14.72 0.19 -5.38
CA GLY A 80 14.47 0.62 -4.01
C GLY A 80 14.51 2.14 -3.83
N ALA A 81 15.39 2.85 -4.54
CA ALA A 81 15.50 4.30 -4.48
C ALA A 81 14.25 5.00 -5.07
N PHE A 82 13.81 4.59 -6.27
CA PHE A 82 12.59 5.16 -6.87
C PHE A 82 11.33 4.85 -6.04
N CYS A 83 11.20 3.61 -5.54
CA CYS A 83 10.12 3.26 -4.63
C CYS A 83 10.22 4.05 -3.32
N GLY A 84 11.42 4.18 -2.75
CA GLY A 84 11.65 4.92 -1.52
C GLY A 84 11.35 6.41 -1.64
N LEU A 85 11.69 7.04 -2.77
CA LEU A 85 11.39 8.45 -3.02
C LEU A 85 9.88 8.70 -3.12
N ALA A 86 9.16 7.90 -3.92
CA ALA A 86 7.71 8.01 -4.03
C ALA A 86 7.03 7.75 -2.67
N LEU A 87 7.51 6.74 -1.95
CA LEU A 87 6.99 6.36 -0.65
C LEU A 87 7.30 7.40 0.44
N PHE A 88 8.50 7.99 0.45
CA PHE A 88 8.86 9.08 1.35
C PHE A 88 7.89 10.26 1.21
N THR A 89 7.62 10.69 -0.03
CA THR A 89 6.70 11.79 -0.29
C THR A 89 5.29 11.45 0.22
N ALA A 90 4.77 10.27 -0.14
CA ALA A 90 3.45 9.82 0.29
C ALA A 90 3.33 9.73 1.82
N MET A 91 4.28 9.04 2.47
CA MET A 91 4.28 8.82 3.92
C MET A 91 4.45 10.12 4.70
N SER A 92 5.29 11.04 4.21
CA SER A 92 5.53 12.34 4.88
C SER A 92 4.30 13.22 4.84
N LEU A 93 3.65 13.33 3.68
CA LEU A 93 2.41 14.09 3.53
C LEU A 93 1.28 13.48 4.38
N GLN A 94 1.13 12.15 4.37
CA GLN A 94 0.13 11.46 5.17
C GLN A 94 0.38 11.66 6.67
N GLN A 95 1.61 11.39 7.14
CA GLN A 95 1.93 11.45 8.57
C GLN A 95 1.82 12.89 9.10
N TYR A 96 2.28 13.88 8.32
CA TYR A 96 2.14 15.29 8.69
C TYR A 96 0.67 15.73 8.77
N SER A 97 -0.16 15.26 7.85
CA SER A 97 -1.59 15.57 7.86
C SER A 97 -2.33 15.00 9.09
N MET A 98 -1.81 13.93 9.69
CA MET A 98 -2.39 13.34 10.90
C MET A 98 -2.23 14.21 12.16
N ILE A 99 -1.54 15.34 12.08
CA ILE A 99 -1.57 16.38 13.13
C ILE A 99 -3.02 16.83 13.36
N SER A 100 -3.77 17.10 12.28
CA SER A 100 -5.17 17.55 12.33
C SER A 100 -6.16 16.43 11.98
N ALA A 101 -5.87 15.63 10.96
CA ALA A 101 -6.77 14.60 10.49
C ALA A 101 -6.89 13.42 11.46
N SER A 102 -8.11 12.90 11.60
CA SER A 102 -8.34 11.62 12.29
C SER A 102 -7.77 10.45 11.49
N ALA A 103 -7.48 9.33 12.16
CA ALA A 103 -7.02 8.11 11.52
C ALA A 103 -7.96 7.63 10.40
N GLY A 104 -9.28 7.70 10.63
CA GLY A 104 -10.30 7.34 9.63
C GLY A 104 -10.29 8.27 8.41
N LYS A 105 -10.19 9.60 8.60
CA LYS A 105 -10.13 10.57 7.51
C LYS A 105 -8.83 10.40 6.69
N ALA A 106 -7.70 10.20 7.38
CA ALA A 106 -6.42 9.93 6.73
C ALA A 106 -6.47 8.63 5.92
N GLY A 107 -7.04 7.55 6.48
CA GLY A 107 -7.23 6.29 5.80
C GLY A 107 -8.09 6.41 4.53
N PHE A 108 -9.21 7.15 4.61
CA PHE A 108 -10.08 7.39 3.46
C PHE A 108 -9.36 8.13 2.31
N ILE A 109 -8.82 9.31 2.62
CA ILE A 109 -8.23 10.16 1.57
C ILE A 109 -6.98 9.48 0.99
N SER A 110 -6.18 8.80 1.84
CA SER A 110 -5.04 8.04 1.35
C SER A 110 -5.45 6.91 0.41
N ALA A 111 -6.54 6.17 0.71
CA ALA A 111 -7.04 5.09 -0.12
C ALA A 111 -7.57 5.56 -1.49
N LEU A 112 -7.70 6.87 -1.73
CA LEU A 112 -8.02 7.42 -3.06
C LEU A 112 -6.94 7.14 -4.11
N TYR A 113 -5.77 6.55 -3.74
CA TYR A 113 -4.86 5.96 -4.72
C TYR A 113 -5.55 4.94 -5.65
N ILE A 114 -6.70 4.38 -5.25
CA ILE A 114 -7.53 3.50 -6.09
C ILE A 114 -8.02 4.19 -7.38
N ILE A 115 -8.15 5.53 -7.35
CA ILE A 115 -8.48 6.33 -8.54
C ILE A 115 -7.18 6.64 -9.32
N PHE A 116 -6.13 7.06 -8.61
CA PHE A 116 -4.90 7.52 -9.26
C PHE A 116 -4.18 6.40 -10.01
N VAL A 117 -4.14 5.17 -9.44
CA VAL A 117 -3.48 4.03 -10.07
C VAL A 117 -4.06 3.72 -11.47
N PRO A 118 -5.38 3.50 -11.65
CA PRO A 118 -5.93 3.27 -12.98
C PRO A 118 -5.82 4.48 -13.91
N LEU A 119 -5.98 5.71 -13.40
CA LEU A 119 -5.86 6.92 -14.23
C LEU A 119 -4.43 7.06 -14.78
N ILE A 120 -3.41 6.95 -13.94
CA ILE A 120 -2.01 7.00 -14.38
C ILE A 120 -1.72 5.82 -15.32
N SER A 121 -2.22 4.61 -15.03
CA SER A 121 -2.03 3.44 -15.90
C SER A 121 -2.64 3.66 -17.29
N MET A 122 -3.81 4.32 -17.39
CA MET A 122 -4.45 4.66 -18.66
C MET A 122 -3.63 5.68 -19.45
N PHE A 123 -3.03 6.66 -18.76
CA PHE A 123 -2.13 7.63 -19.38
C PHE A 123 -0.93 6.96 -20.05
N PHE A 124 -0.44 5.84 -19.48
CA PHE A 124 0.60 4.99 -20.07
C PHE A 124 0.05 3.91 -21.02
N GLY A 125 -1.17 4.06 -21.52
CA GLY A 125 -1.77 3.19 -22.56
C GLY A 125 -2.42 1.91 -22.03
N ALA A 126 -2.60 1.72 -20.73
CA ALA A 126 -3.33 0.58 -20.21
C ALA A 126 -4.83 0.68 -20.53
N LYS A 127 -5.42 -0.41 -21.02
CA LYS A 127 -6.86 -0.51 -21.23
C LYS A 127 -7.52 -1.16 -20.02
N LEU A 128 -8.49 -0.47 -19.42
CA LEU A 128 -9.25 -1.00 -18.29
C LEU A 128 -10.50 -1.72 -18.78
N GLU A 129 -10.67 -2.95 -18.35
CA GLU A 129 -11.91 -3.70 -18.55
C GLU A 129 -13.06 -3.03 -17.80
N ASN A 130 -14.29 -3.11 -18.34
CA ASN A 130 -15.46 -2.46 -17.72
C ASN A 130 -15.73 -2.95 -16.30
N LYS A 131 -15.50 -4.23 -16.02
CA LYS A 131 -15.60 -4.77 -14.65
C LYS A 131 -14.67 -4.07 -13.64
N ILE A 132 -13.45 -3.72 -14.07
CA ILE A 132 -12.50 -2.98 -13.21
C ILE A 132 -13.00 -1.56 -12.95
N LYS A 133 -13.57 -0.88 -13.97
CA LYS A 133 -14.17 0.44 -13.78
C LYS A 133 -15.33 0.38 -12.77
N VAL A 134 -16.19 -0.63 -12.88
CA VAL A 134 -17.30 -0.85 -11.93
C VAL A 134 -16.76 -1.16 -10.54
N SER A 135 -15.73 -2.01 -10.43
CA SER A 135 -15.09 -2.32 -9.12
C SER A 135 -14.51 -1.07 -8.46
N VAL A 136 -13.83 -0.20 -9.23
CA VAL A 136 -13.31 1.08 -8.71
C VAL A 136 -14.45 1.97 -8.23
N GLY A 137 -15.54 2.10 -9.02
CA GLY A 137 -16.72 2.87 -8.63
C GLY A 137 -17.37 2.36 -7.34
N LEU A 138 -17.56 1.04 -7.21
CA LEU A 138 -18.10 0.41 -6.00
C LEU A 138 -17.18 0.63 -4.79
N ALA A 139 -15.86 0.49 -4.98
CA ALA A 139 -14.90 0.72 -3.91
C ALA A 139 -14.92 2.18 -3.42
N LEU A 140 -15.08 3.15 -4.34
CA LEU A 140 -15.21 4.56 -3.97
C LEU A 140 -16.47 4.83 -3.15
N VAL A 141 -17.61 4.25 -3.55
CA VAL A 141 -18.84 4.35 -2.76
C VAL A 141 -18.65 3.70 -1.39
N GLY A 142 -18.03 2.53 -1.32
CA GLY A 142 -17.72 1.85 -0.07
C GLY A 142 -16.82 2.68 0.84
N LEU A 143 -15.74 3.24 0.32
CA LEU A 143 -14.82 4.13 1.04
C LEU A 143 -15.55 5.38 1.57
N TYR A 144 -16.39 6.01 0.75
CA TYR A 144 -17.18 7.16 1.17
C TYR A 144 -18.12 6.82 2.34
N LEU A 145 -18.81 5.68 2.28
CA LEU A 145 -19.68 5.23 3.35
C LEU A 145 -18.94 4.90 4.64
N LEU A 146 -17.73 4.30 4.53
CA LEU A 146 -16.91 3.92 5.68
C LEU A 146 -16.37 5.13 6.46
N CYS A 147 -15.87 6.13 5.75
CA CYS A 147 -14.99 7.11 6.37
C CYS A 147 -15.62 8.49 6.56
N PHE A 148 -16.74 8.79 5.91
CA PHE A 148 -17.36 10.11 5.95
C PHE A 148 -18.51 10.16 6.97
N LYS A 149 -18.20 10.37 8.25
CA LYS A 149 -19.21 10.42 9.34
C LYS A 149 -20.01 11.73 9.41
N GLY A 150 -19.57 12.82 8.78
CA GLY A 150 -20.14 14.16 9.00
C GLY A 150 -20.35 15.07 7.78
N GLY A 151 -20.31 14.55 6.55
CA GLY A 151 -20.42 15.37 5.34
C GLY A 151 -19.10 16.04 4.93
N LEU A 152 -19.11 16.73 3.78
CA LEU A 152 -17.94 17.44 3.20
C LEU A 152 -17.63 18.79 3.86
N THR A 153 -18.21 19.08 5.02
CA THR A 153 -17.99 20.34 5.74
C THR A 153 -16.57 20.33 6.34
N GLY A 154 -15.70 21.21 5.80
CA GLY A 154 -14.38 21.46 6.33
C GLY A 154 -13.24 20.70 5.63
N PHE A 155 -13.16 20.80 4.29
CA PHE A 155 -11.93 20.46 3.58
C PHE A 155 -10.85 21.50 3.94
N ASP A 156 -9.77 21.04 4.55
CA ASP A 156 -8.68 21.88 5.00
C ASP A 156 -7.36 21.60 4.24
N MET A 157 -6.31 22.35 4.56
CA MET A 157 -4.98 22.17 3.96
C MET A 157 -4.45 20.75 4.16
N TYR A 158 -4.70 20.12 5.30
CA TYR A 158 -4.22 18.77 5.62
C TYR A 158 -4.91 17.71 4.75
N ASP A 159 -6.17 17.92 4.39
CA ASP A 159 -6.88 17.07 3.42
C ASP A 159 -6.28 17.17 2.03
N GLY A 160 -5.89 18.38 1.62
CA GLY A 160 -5.14 18.61 0.38
C GLY A 160 -3.81 17.87 0.35
N LEU A 161 -3.06 17.90 1.45
CA LEU A 161 -1.80 17.16 1.57
C LEU A 161 -2.03 15.64 1.54
N LEU A 162 -3.08 15.13 2.18
CA LEU A 162 -3.48 13.71 2.09
C LEU A 162 -3.79 13.31 0.66
N LEU A 163 -4.51 14.15 -0.09
CA LEU A 163 -4.85 13.86 -1.48
C LEU A 163 -3.62 13.80 -2.39
N ILE A 164 -2.67 14.74 -2.19
CA ILE A 164 -1.36 14.69 -2.87
C ILE A 164 -0.60 13.43 -2.44
N GLY A 165 -0.64 13.08 -1.16
CA GLY A 165 -0.07 11.84 -0.64
C GLY A 165 -0.66 10.59 -1.31
N ALA A 166 -1.99 10.56 -1.50
CA ALA A 166 -2.68 9.48 -2.21
C ALA A 166 -2.23 9.33 -3.66
N PHE A 167 -1.97 10.44 -4.36
CA PHE A 167 -1.38 10.42 -5.69
C PHE A 167 0.01 9.75 -5.67
N PHE A 168 0.88 10.12 -4.72
CA PHE A 168 2.21 9.52 -4.60
C PHE A 168 2.17 8.06 -4.14
N TYR A 169 1.19 7.63 -3.33
CA TYR A 169 0.93 6.21 -3.09
C TYR A 169 0.56 5.47 -4.38
N GLY A 170 -0.26 6.09 -5.25
CA GLY A 170 -0.57 5.55 -6.57
C GLY A 170 0.68 5.41 -7.44
N VAL A 171 1.54 6.43 -7.47
CA VAL A 171 2.86 6.38 -8.15
C VAL A 171 3.72 5.25 -7.58
N HIS A 172 3.82 5.14 -6.24
CA HIS A 172 4.56 4.06 -5.58
C HIS A 172 4.07 2.67 -6.00
N ILE A 173 2.75 2.43 -6.02
CA ILE A 173 2.16 1.16 -6.48
C ILE A 173 2.59 0.84 -7.91
N LEU A 174 2.61 1.83 -8.81
CA LEU A 174 3.02 1.64 -10.20
C LEU A 174 4.53 1.37 -10.33
N VAL A 175 5.35 2.08 -9.58
CA VAL A 175 6.82 1.87 -9.53
C VAL A 175 7.13 0.48 -8.97
N VAL A 176 6.48 0.07 -7.88
CA VAL A 176 6.59 -1.30 -7.35
C VAL A 176 6.20 -2.34 -8.40
N ASN A 177 5.11 -2.14 -9.13
CA ASN A 177 4.69 -3.08 -10.18
C ASN A 177 5.74 -3.21 -11.30
N HIS A 178 6.36 -2.09 -11.69
CA HIS A 178 7.41 -2.10 -12.72
C HIS A 178 8.63 -2.91 -12.29
N PHE A 179 9.11 -2.73 -11.06
CA PHE A 179 10.36 -3.33 -10.60
C PHE A 179 10.20 -4.72 -9.96
N SER A 180 9.05 -5.01 -9.33
CA SER A 180 8.84 -6.23 -8.50
C SER A 180 9.09 -7.55 -9.24
N ARG A 181 8.91 -7.57 -10.56
CA ARG A 181 9.11 -8.77 -11.39
C ARG A 181 10.58 -9.19 -11.51
N HIS A 182 11.50 -8.25 -11.36
CA HIS A 182 12.92 -8.42 -11.65
C HIS A 182 13.83 -8.42 -10.41
N VAL A 183 13.27 -8.08 -9.24
CA VAL A 183 14.02 -7.97 -7.99
C VAL A 183 13.43 -8.87 -6.89
N ASN A 184 14.27 -9.15 -5.88
CA ASN A 184 13.79 -9.83 -4.68
C ASN A 184 12.97 -8.86 -3.81
N PRO A 185 11.72 -9.20 -3.44
CA PRO A 185 10.83 -8.31 -2.68
C PRO A 185 11.43 -7.86 -1.33
N VAL A 186 12.06 -8.77 -0.60
CA VAL A 186 12.64 -8.46 0.73
C VAL A 186 13.78 -7.45 0.60
N LYS A 187 14.68 -7.65 -0.40
CA LYS A 187 15.80 -6.73 -0.63
C LYS A 187 15.33 -5.37 -1.10
N MET A 188 14.31 -5.34 -1.99
CA MET A 188 13.75 -4.09 -2.49
C MET A 188 13.05 -3.32 -1.38
N SER A 189 12.27 -3.99 -0.52
CA SER A 189 11.65 -3.39 0.66
C SER A 189 12.68 -2.83 1.63
N CYS A 190 13.77 -3.56 1.90
CA CYS A 190 14.85 -3.09 2.75
C CYS A 190 15.47 -1.78 2.22
N VAL A 191 15.83 -1.74 0.93
CA VAL A 191 16.44 -0.54 0.32
C VAL A 191 15.47 0.64 0.35
N GLN A 192 14.18 0.45 -0.03
CA GLN A 192 13.21 1.55 -0.02
C GLN A 192 13.04 2.16 1.37
N PHE A 193 13.04 1.35 2.45
CA PHE A 193 12.87 1.88 3.80
C PHE A 193 14.12 2.58 4.33
N PHE A 194 15.31 2.14 3.99
CA PHE A 194 16.51 2.94 4.27
C PHE A 194 16.48 4.28 3.53
N VAL A 195 16.00 4.32 2.27
CA VAL A 195 15.84 5.56 1.52
C VAL A 195 14.81 6.47 2.20
N VAL A 196 13.64 5.94 2.58
CA VAL A 196 12.62 6.73 3.31
C VAL A 196 13.17 7.28 4.62
N GLY A 197 13.86 6.44 5.41
CA GLY A 197 14.46 6.87 6.68
C GLY A 197 15.52 7.95 6.48
N LEU A 198 16.45 7.76 5.54
CA LEU A 198 17.50 8.74 5.24
C LEU A 198 16.93 10.06 4.73
N LEU A 199 15.89 10.04 3.91
CA LEU A 199 15.21 11.25 3.46
C LEU A 199 14.40 11.92 4.57
N SER A 200 13.87 11.17 5.54
CA SER A 200 13.15 11.72 6.69
C SER A 200 14.08 12.42 7.69
N LEU A 201 15.35 11.99 7.77
CA LEU A 201 16.32 12.49 8.76
C LEU A 201 16.54 14.00 8.69
N PRO A 202 16.85 14.63 7.53
CA PRO A 202 17.04 16.06 7.47
C PRO A 202 15.79 16.85 7.88
N PHE A 203 14.60 16.39 7.48
CA PHE A 203 13.34 17.05 7.86
C PHE A 203 13.08 16.93 9.36
N MET A 204 13.36 15.77 9.96
CA MET A 204 13.30 15.58 11.41
C MET A 204 14.21 16.58 12.15
N LEU A 205 15.46 16.72 11.68
CA LEU A 205 16.43 17.62 12.34
C LEU A 205 16.15 19.10 12.10
N MET A 206 15.51 19.48 10.99
CA MET A 206 15.22 20.86 10.64
C MET A 206 13.90 21.37 11.25
N PHE A 207 12.90 20.54 11.35
CA PHE A 207 11.53 20.95 11.71
C PHE A 207 11.06 20.42 13.06
N GLU A 208 11.76 19.46 13.63
CA GLU A 208 11.37 18.79 14.88
C GLU A 208 12.56 18.77 15.84
N ASN A 209 12.28 18.74 17.14
CA ASN A 209 13.29 18.61 18.20
C ASN A 209 13.25 17.18 18.75
N PRO A 210 13.91 16.19 18.10
CA PRO A 210 13.84 14.81 18.50
C PRO A 210 14.51 14.58 19.85
N VAL A 211 13.75 14.09 20.84
CA VAL A 211 14.24 13.73 22.18
C VAL A 211 14.16 12.22 22.33
N ALA A 212 15.26 11.60 22.78
CA ALA A 212 15.35 10.14 22.91
C ALA A 212 14.24 9.55 23.82
N ALA A 213 13.86 10.25 24.90
CA ALA A 213 12.78 9.82 25.79
C ALA A 213 11.44 9.70 25.07
N ASN A 214 11.15 10.56 24.10
CA ASN A 214 9.90 10.54 23.33
C ASN A 214 9.85 9.31 22.41
N PHE A 215 10.97 8.89 21.81
CA PHE A 215 11.04 7.64 21.05
C PHE A 215 10.80 6.40 21.93
N VAL A 216 11.30 6.42 23.18
CA VAL A 216 11.03 5.35 24.13
C VAL A 216 9.56 5.33 24.54
N ALA A 217 8.92 6.48 24.73
CA ALA A 217 7.48 6.58 24.99
C ALA A 217 6.66 6.07 23.79
N ALA A 218 7.07 6.39 22.56
CA ALA A 218 6.44 5.94 21.31
C ALA A 218 6.84 4.50 20.89
N LYS A 219 7.55 3.72 21.72
CA LYS A 219 8.12 2.41 21.33
C LYS A 219 7.09 1.46 20.71
N THR A 220 5.92 1.32 21.31
CA THR A 220 4.89 0.38 20.83
C THR A 220 4.37 0.72 19.44
N PRO A 221 3.91 1.96 19.15
CA PRO A 221 3.52 2.34 17.80
C PRO A 221 4.69 2.28 16.80
N ILE A 222 5.92 2.63 17.20
CA ILE A 222 7.09 2.54 16.32
C ILE A 222 7.45 1.09 16.01
N LEU A 223 7.41 0.17 16.98
CA LEU A 223 7.65 -1.25 16.76
C LEU A 223 6.62 -1.86 15.81
N TYR A 224 5.34 -1.58 16.02
CA TYR A 224 4.28 -2.03 15.13
C TYR A 224 4.47 -1.50 13.71
N ALA A 225 4.61 -0.18 13.57
CA ALA A 225 4.75 0.48 12.28
C ALA A 225 6.08 0.10 11.58
N GLY A 226 7.18 -0.08 12.31
CA GLY A 226 8.47 -0.47 11.75
C GLY A 226 8.49 -1.93 11.31
N ILE A 227 8.20 -2.86 12.21
CA ILE A 227 8.36 -4.29 11.93
C ILE A 227 7.20 -4.82 11.08
N LEU A 228 5.95 -4.62 11.52
CA LEU A 228 4.81 -5.19 10.83
C LEU A 228 4.43 -4.39 9.58
N THR A 229 4.30 -3.06 9.69
CA THR A 229 3.89 -2.25 8.55
C THR A 229 5.01 -2.11 7.53
N CYS A 230 6.17 -1.57 7.93
CA CYS A 230 7.28 -1.35 6.99
C CYS A 230 7.98 -2.65 6.61
N GLY A 231 8.33 -3.51 7.57
CA GLY A 231 9.03 -4.75 7.31
C GLY A 231 8.16 -5.77 6.58
N VAL A 232 7.07 -6.21 7.20
CA VAL A 232 6.25 -7.32 6.69
C VAL A 232 5.32 -6.87 5.59
N ALA A 233 4.42 -5.90 5.84
CA ALA A 233 3.32 -5.58 4.93
C ALA A 233 3.81 -5.04 3.59
N TYR A 234 4.76 -4.10 3.55
CA TYR A 234 5.31 -3.62 2.28
C TYR A 234 6.09 -4.70 1.51
N THR A 235 6.74 -5.64 2.20
CA THR A 235 7.38 -6.79 1.54
C THR A 235 6.34 -7.71 0.91
N LEU A 236 5.22 -7.96 1.60
CA LEU A 236 4.08 -8.71 1.07
C LEU A 236 3.40 -7.98 -0.10
N GLN A 237 3.31 -6.64 -0.05
CA GLN A 237 2.83 -5.83 -1.16
C GLN A 237 3.69 -6.03 -2.41
N ILE A 238 5.02 -5.89 -2.29
CA ILE A 238 5.94 -6.07 -3.42
C ILE A 238 5.82 -7.49 -3.99
N PHE A 239 5.73 -8.50 -3.13
CA PHE A 239 5.50 -9.89 -3.53
C PHE A 239 4.16 -10.06 -4.25
N GLY A 240 3.09 -9.52 -3.71
CA GLY A 240 1.75 -9.62 -4.27
C GLY A 240 1.63 -8.91 -5.63
N GLN A 241 2.23 -7.73 -5.77
CA GLN A 241 2.22 -6.99 -7.02
C GLN A 241 3.05 -7.65 -8.14
N LYS A 242 3.94 -8.58 -7.81
CA LYS A 242 4.71 -9.34 -8.82
C LYS A 242 3.82 -10.12 -9.80
N PHE A 243 2.64 -10.58 -9.36
CA PHE A 243 1.74 -11.44 -10.15
C PHE A 243 0.32 -10.87 -10.28
N THR A 244 0.10 -9.63 -9.81
CA THR A 244 -1.19 -8.94 -9.85
C THR A 244 -1.02 -7.59 -10.55
N SER A 245 -2.00 -7.17 -11.37
CA SER A 245 -1.95 -5.85 -11.99
C SER A 245 -2.06 -4.74 -10.95
N PRO A 246 -1.46 -3.54 -11.19
CA PRO A 246 -1.46 -2.45 -10.22
C PRO A 246 -2.87 -2.00 -9.82
N THR A 247 -3.81 -1.96 -10.77
CA THR A 247 -5.20 -1.58 -10.48
C THR A 247 -5.91 -2.61 -9.60
N ILE A 248 -5.73 -3.91 -9.85
CA ILE A 248 -6.30 -4.95 -8.97
C ILE A 248 -5.63 -4.91 -7.60
N ALA A 249 -4.32 -4.70 -7.54
CA ALA A 249 -3.60 -4.56 -6.29
C ALA A 249 -4.14 -3.38 -5.47
N SER A 250 -4.37 -2.21 -6.08
CA SER A 250 -4.93 -1.04 -5.39
C SER A 250 -6.34 -1.30 -4.85
N ILE A 251 -7.20 -2.04 -5.57
CA ILE A 251 -8.53 -2.41 -5.08
C ILE A 251 -8.44 -3.32 -3.84
N ILE A 252 -7.52 -4.31 -3.83
CA ILE A 252 -7.34 -5.20 -2.68
C ILE A 252 -6.76 -4.42 -1.49
N LEU A 253 -5.77 -3.58 -1.74
CA LEU A 253 -5.11 -2.79 -0.69
C LEU A 253 -6.07 -1.81 -0.01
N CYS A 254 -7.05 -1.25 -0.73
CA CYS A 254 -8.10 -0.39 -0.13
C CYS A 254 -8.94 -1.08 0.95
N MET A 255 -8.88 -2.43 1.07
CA MET A 255 -9.48 -3.14 2.20
C MET A 255 -8.89 -2.70 3.56
N GLU A 256 -7.74 -1.99 3.55
CA GLU A 256 -7.19 -1.37 4.77
C GLU A 256 -8.21 -0.50 5.50
N SER A 257 -9.07 0.23 4.77
CA SER A 257 -10.13 1.05 5.36
C SER A 257 -11.21 0.20 6.05
N VAL A 258 -11.54 -0.97 5.47
CA VAL A 258 -12.46 -1.94 6.10
C VAL A 258 -11.83 -2.48 7.38
N PHE A 259 -10.57 -2.88 7.32
CA PHE A 259 -9.86 -3.42 8.50
C PHE A 259 -9.63 -2.36 9.58
N ALA A 260 -9.48 -1.09 9.22
CA ALA A 260 -9.40 0.00 10.19
C ALA A 260 -10.71 0.14 10.97
N VAL A 261 -11.86 0.10 10.30
CA VAL A 261 -13.19 0.19 10.96
C VAL A 261 -13.49 -1.06 11.78
N VAL A 262 -13.27 -2.25 11.22
CA VAL A 262 -13.46 -3.52 11.93
C VAL A 262 -12.51 -3.63 13.13
N GLY A 263 -11.25 -3.25 12.96
CA GLY A 263 -10.27 -3.21 14.05
C GLY A 263 -10.65 -2.24 15.16
N GLY A 264 -11.15 -1.04 14.81
CA GLY A 264 -11.70 -0.08 15.77
C GLY A 264 -12.87 -0.67 16.56
N SER A 265 -13.80 -1.35 15.88
CA SER A 265 -14.93 -2.00 16.53
C SER A 265 -14.51 -3.12 17.50
N LEU A 266 -13.57 -3.97 17.09
CA LEU A 266 -13.14 -5.13 17.89
C LEU A 266 -12.19 -4.76 19.04
N ILE A 267 -11.28 -3.78 18.81
CA ILE A 267 -10.21 -3.44 19.76
C ILE A 267 -10.64 -2.30 20.68
N LEU A 268 -11.33 -1.30 20.12
CA LEU A 268 -11.77 -0.10 20.87
C LEU A 268 -13.24 -0.16 21.29
N HIS A 269 -13.92 -1.29 20.99
CA HIS A 269 -15.36 -1.49 21.27
C HIS A 269 -16.27 -0.39 20.66
N GLU A 270 -15.84 0.22 19.54
CA GLU A 270 -16.65 1.18 18.81
C GLU A 270 -17.82 0.47 18.11
N THR A 271 -19.01 1.04 18.19
CA THR A 271 -20.20 0.49 17.50
C THR A 271 -20.16 0.86 16.04
N MET A 272 -20.23 -0.15 15.15
CA MET A 272 -20.37 0.07 13.73
C MET A 272 -21.75 0.60 13.39
N THR A 273 -21.82 1.69 12.66
CA THR A 273 -23.06 2.21 12.12
C THR A 273 -23.55 1.37 10.94
N PRO A 274 -24.88 1.35 10.63
CA PRO A 274 -25.40 0.71 9.42
C PRO A 274 -24.71 1.21 8.13
N ARG A 275 -24.35 2.49 8.10
CA ARG A 275 -23.63 3.11 6.99
C ARG A 275 -22.23 2.47 6.78
N GLU A 276 -21.47 2.29 7.86
CA GLU A 276 -20.16 1.65 7.82
C GLU A 276 -20.27 0.18 7.40
N THR A 277 -21.32 -0.52 7.86
CA THR A 277 -21.58 -1.91 7.44
C THR A 277 -21.82 -2.00 5.92
N TRP A 278 -22.64 -1.12 5.35
CA TRP A 278 -22.82 -1.06 3.89
C TRP A 278 -21.52 -0.70 3.15
N GLY A 279 -20.71 0.20 3.72
CA GLY A 279 -19.39 0.53 3.19
C GLY A 279 -18.49 -0.68 3.08
N CYS A 280 -18.41 -1.50 4.14
CA CYS A 280 -17.66 -2.78 4.12
C CYS A 280 -18.18 -3.72 3.04
N ILE A 281 -19.51 -3.88 2.91
CA ILE A 281 -20.13 -4.75 1.90
C ILE A 281 -19.75 -4.31 0.49
N PHE A 282 -19.86 -3.02 0.16
CA PHE A 282 -19.47 -2.51 -1.16
C PHE A 282 -17.98 -2.72 -1.46
N MET A 283 -17.09 -2.54 -0.46
CA MET A 283 -15.67 -2.78 -0.61
C MET A 283 -15.38 -4.27 -0.91
N ILE A 284 -16.02 -5.20 -0.18
CA ILE A 284 -15.86 -6.64 -0.40
C ILE A 284 -16.36 -7.01 -1.80
N ILE A 285 -17.52 -6.53 -2.22
CA ILE A 285 -18.08 -6.76 -3.55
C ILE A 285 -17.11 -6.24 -4.63
N ALA A 286 -16.54 -5.05 -4.45
CA ALA A 286 -15.58 -4.47 -5.39
C ALA A 286 -14.33 -5.35 -5.55
N VAL A 287 -13.78 -5.87 -4.44
CA VAL A 287 -12.62 -6.78 -4.48
C VAL A 287 -12.99 -8.07 -5.20
N VAL A 288 -14.10 -8.71 -4.84
CA VAL A 288 -14.55 -9.97 -5.47
C VAL A 288 -14.77 -9.76 -6.97
N LEU A 289 -15.50 -8.71 -7.36
CA LEU A 289 -15.77 -8.40 -8.76
C LEU A 289 -14.47 -8.20 -9.58
N SER A 290 -13.47 -7.53 -9.00
CA SER A 290 -12.17 -7.32 -9.65
C SER A 290 -11.41 -8.62 -9.94
N GLN A 291 -11.68 -9.68 -9.17
CA GLN A 291 -11.00 -10.98 -9.29
C GLN A 291 -11.70 -11.96 -10.25
N ILE A 292 -12.98 -11.76 -10.56
CA ILE A 292 -13.74 -12.65 -11.44
C ILE A 292 -13.12 -12.61 -12.85
N GLN A 293 -12.67 -13.75 -13.34
CA GLN A 293 -12.28 -13.91 -14.74
C GLN A 293 -13.55 -14.08 -15.58
N MET A 294 -13.96 -13.03 -16.31
CA MET A 294 -14.97 -13.21 -17.37
C MET A 294 -14.33 -14.07 -18.46
N LYS A 295 -14.63 -15.35 -18.50
CA LYS A 295 -14.36 -16.18 -19.68
C LYS A 295 -14.98 -15.49 -20.88
N ASN A 296 -14.15 -15.16 -21.90
CA ASN A 296 -14.63 -14.60 -23.14
C ASN A 296 -15.70 -15.52 -23.73
N PHE A 297 -16.96 -15.14 -23.65
CA PHE A 297 -18.11 -15.80 -24.27
C PHE A 297 -18.08 -15.68 -25.81
N LYS A 298 -16.97 -15.23 -26.40
CA LYS A 298 -16.80 -15.00 -27.85
C LYS A 298 -16.18 -16.17 -28.62
N LYS A 299 -16.01 -17.36 -28.02
CA LYS A 299 -15.54 -18.56 -28.77
C LYS A 299 -16.63 -19.49 -29.26
N GLY A 300 -17.91 -19.13 -29.12
CA GLY A 300 -19.04 -19.97 -29.52
C GLY A 300 -19.73 -19.63 -30.86
N LEU A 301 -19.35 -18.53 -31.52
CA LEU A 301 -20.06 -18.07 -32.73
C LEU A 301 -19.27 -18.18 -34.05
N THR A 302 -18.05 -18.72 -34.01
CA THR A 302 -17.22 -18.83 -35.22
C THR A 302 -17.10 -20.28 -35.74
N VAL A 303 -17.79 -21.25 -35.14
CA VAL A 303 -17.77 -22.67 -35.60
C VAL A 303 -18.99 -23.05 -36.43
N CYS A 304 -20.04 -22.21 -36.51
CA CYS A 304 -21.23 -22.49 -37.33
C CYS A 304 -21.23 -21.91 -38.75
N SER A 305 -20.14 -21.28 -39.20
CA SER A 305 -20.10 -20.62 -40.53
C SER A 305 -19.20 -21.32 -41.57
N GLN A 306 -18.63 -22.49 -41.26
CA GLN A 306 -17.76 -23.20 -42.24
C GLN A 306 -18.27 -24.58 -42.72
N ASN A 307 -19.51 -24.96 -42.46
CA ASN A 307 -20.08 -26.22 -42.94
C ASN A 307 -21.26 -26.06 -43.89
N ASN A 308 -21.30 -25.01 -44.71
CA ASN A 308 -22.29 -24.89 -45.80
C ASN A 308 -21.64 -24.39 -47.08
N GLU A 309 -20.54 -25.02 -47.51
CA GLU A 309 -20.08 -24.98 -48.91
C GLU A 309 -19.33 -26.29 -49.19
N GLU A 310 -20.10 -27.39 -49.46
CA GLU A 310 -19.76 -28.50 -50.34
C GLU A 310 -21.06 -29.04 -50.94
#